data_bea4e8c3d1e7eb616cf59c3eb0e0e270
#
_entry.id   bea4e8c3d1e7eb616cf59c3eb0e0e270
#
_cell.length_a   1.000
_cell.length_b   1.000
_cell.length_c   1.000
_cell.angle_alpha   90.00
_cell.angle_beta   90.00
_cell.angle_gamma   90.00
#
_symmetry.space_group_name_H-M   'P 1'
#
loop_
_entity.id
_entity.type
_entity.pdbx_description
1 polymer ?
#
loop_
_entity_poly.entity_id
_entity_poly.type
_entity_poly.pdbx_seq_one_letter_code
_entity_poly.pdbx_strand_id
1 'polypeptide(L)'
;DGIAPQDKGLARKLAIKLFETKQNDDGIERILRINSLREKFGIDDVQAILNTKTPPPALMIPKVKSSEEIVLLDSLLTEKRHNCRLHIIIETNEGLEKAYDIANCSNRIDALFFGGVDMSAELRCENKWEPLLYARSRIVHAASSAGIDAIDVPFLDLDDPEGMKQEAIKAKGLGFSGKGSIHPKQIPILNEVFTPSEEVIQRAKKITSTFEKANTGLVVIEGKLIEKPVLREMYRILAVAKKIEKNNLI
;
A
#
# COMPACT_ATOMS: atom_id res chain seq x y z
N ASP A 1 -12.92 10.72 -3.08
CA ASP A 1 -14.04 10.12 -3.82
C ASP A 1 -15.24 9.76 -2.93
N GLY A 2 -15.05 9.46 -1.66
CA GLY A 2 -16.14 9.17 -0.70
C GLY A 2 -17.01 10.36 -0.28
N ILE A 3 -16.83 11.54 -0.84
CA ILE A 3 -17.59 12.76 -0.53
C ILE A 3 -18.78 12.89 -1.50
N ALA A 4 -19.92 13.36 -0.99
CA ALA A 4 -21.12 13.61 -1.82
C ALA A 4 -20.81 14.63 -2.94
N PRO A 5 -21.41 14.48 -4.15
CA PRO A 5 -21.06 15.32 -5.31
C PRO A 5 -21.15 16.82 -5.05
N GLN A 6 -22.17 17.29 -4.33
CA GLN A 6 -22.38 18.71 -4.00
C GLN A 6 -21.29 19.28 -3.09
N ASP A 7 -20.63 18.45 -2.29
CA ASP A 7 -19.63 18.85 -1.29
C ASP A 7 -18.19 18.73 -1.80
N LYS A 8 -17.97 18.06 -2.95
CA LYS A 8 -16.63 17.79 -3.48
C LYS A 8 -15.80 19.06 -3.71
N GLY A 9 -16.44 20.14 -4.16
CA GLY A 9 -15.76 21.42 -4.38
C GLY A 9 -15.23 22.05 -3.09
N LEU A 10 -16.00 21.99 -2.01
CA LEU A 10 -15.58 22.46 -0.68
C LEU A 10 -14.51 21.53 -0.10
N ALA A 11 -14.73 20.23 -0.14
CA ALA A 11 -13.78 19.23 0.36
C ALA A 11 -12.39 19.37 -0.30
N ARG A 12 -12.35 19.57 -1.63
CA ARG A 12 -11.10 19.84 -2.38
C ARG A 12 -10.35 21.04 -1.84
N LYS A 13 -11.04 22.18 -1.65
CA LYS A 13 -10.43 23.40 -1.10
C LYS A 13 -9.87 23.17 0.30
N LEU A 14 -10.62 22.48 1.17
CA LEU A 14 -10.19 22.18 2.52
C LEU A 14 -8.98 21.22 2.54
N ALA A 15 -9.00 20.19 1.69
CA ALA A 15 -7.90 19.26 1.57
C ALA A 15 -6.59 19.95 1.12
N ILE A 16 -6.64 20.78 0.07
CA ILE A 16 -5.46 21.54 -0.37
C ILE A 16 -4.96 22.44 0.76
N LYS A 17 -5.86 23.20 1.42
CA LYS A 17 -5.49 24.07 2.53
C LYS A 17 -4.83 23.32 3.70
N LEU A 18 -5.22 22.06 3.97
CA LEU A 18 -4.59 21.25 5.01
C LEU A 18 -3.09 21.04 4.73
N PHE A 19 -2.70 20.82 3.48
CA PHE A 19 -1.29 20.63 3.10
C PHE A 19 -0.51 21.95 2.98
N GLU A 20 -1.17 23.10 2.95
CA GLU A 20 -0.51 24.42 3.05
C GLU A 20 -0.04 24.73 4.48
N THR A 21 -0.63 24.08 5.48
CA THR A 21 -0.18 24.19 6.86
C THR A 21 1.04 23.31 7.12
N LYS A 22 1.89 23.69 8.09
CA LYS A 22 3.06 22.89 8.45
C LYS A 22 2.62 21.50 8.91
N GLN A 23 3.10 20.45 8.21
CA GLN A 23 2.88 19.06 8.60
C GLN A 23 3.82 18.68 9.74
N ASN A 24 3.35 17.85 10.67
CA ASN A 24 4.19 17.29 11.71
C ASN A 24 5.11 16.22 11.10
N ASP A 25 6.37 16.21 11.52
CA ASP A 25 7.32 15.13 11.20
C ASP A 25 7.20 14.04 12.27
N ASP A 26 6.08 13.32 12.22
CA ASP A 26 5.72 12.24 13.15
C ASP A 26 5.88 10.84 12.53
N GLY A 27 6.55 10.77 11.38
CA GLY A 27 6.76 9.53 10.64
C GLY A 27 5.49 8.97 9.97
N ILE A 28 4.36 9.70 10.02
CA ILE A 28 3.09 9.31 9.41
C ILE A 28 2.95 9.97 8.04
N GLU A 29 2.82 9.17 7.01
CA GLU A 29 2.53 9.68 5.68
C GLU A 29 1.06 10.10 5.56
N ARG A 30 0.85 11.32 5.13
CA ARG A 30 -0.48 11.87 4.86
C ARG A 30 -0.79 11.77 3.38
N ILE A 31 -1.79 10.97 3.06
CA ILE A 31 -2.17 10.64 1.68
C ILE A 31 -3.50 11.31 1.35
N LEU A 32 -3.58 11.99 0.21
CA LEU A 32 -4.84 12.52 -0.31
C LEU A 32 -5.47 11.54 -1.29
N ARG A 33 -6.63 10.95 -0.93
CA ARG A 33 -7.42 10.15 -1.88
C ARG A 33 -8.26 11.09 -2.74
N ILE A 34 -8.04 11.04 -4.05
CA ILE A 34 -8.73 11.85 -5.06
C ILE A 34 -9.91 11.09 -5.68
N ASN A 35 -10.65 11.73 -6.58
CA ASN A 35 -11.63 11.04 -7.39
C ASN A 35 -10.96 10.31 -8.57
N SER A 36 -11.68 9.35 -9.18
CA SER A 36 -11.19 8.64 -10.37
C SER A 36 -10.74 9.61 -11.46
N LEU A 37 -9.59 9.32 -12.07
CA LEU A 37 -9.04 10.13 -13.18
C LEU A 37 -9.93 10.12 -14.42
N ARG A 38 -10.89 9.19 -14.49
CA ARG A 38 -11.87 9.07 -15.59
C ARG A 38 -13.14 9.90 -15.36
N GLU A 39 -13.21 10.62 -14.27
CA GLU A 39 -14.36 11.45 -13.91
C GLU A 39 -13.97 12.93 -13.88
N LYS A 40 -14.95 13.80 -14.17
CA LYS A 40 -14.76 15.25 -14.10
C LYS A 40 -14.17 15.69 -12.74
N PHE A 41 -14.65 15.11 -11.65
CA PHE A 41 -14.17 15.47 -10.32
C PHE A 41 -12.70 15.08 -10.11
N GLY A 42 -12.23 13.97 -10.70
CA GLY A 42 -10.82 13.59 -10.65
C GLY A 42 -9.93 14.57 -11.41
N ILE A 43 -10.38 15.02 -12.58
CA ILE A 43 -9.67 16.07 -13.35
C ILE A 43 -9.60 17.37 -12.56
N ASP A 44 -10.71 17.78 -11.93
CA ASP A 44 -10.74 18.97 -11.07
C ASP A 44 -9.81 18.85 -9.87
N ASP A 45 -9.69 17.63 -9.28
CA ASP A 45 -8.76 17.34 -8.17
C ASP A 45 -7.30 17.45 -8.63
N VAL A 46 -6.96 16.84 -9.76
CA VAL A 46 -5.60 16.92 -10.33
C VAL A 46 -5.25 18.37 -10.64
N GLN A 47 -6.16 19.15 -11.26
CA GLN A 47 -5.92 20.55 -11.53
C GLN A 47 -5.63 21.35 -10.26
N ALA A 48 -6.37 21.10 -9.17
CA ALA A 48 -6.14 21.78 -7.90
C ALA A 48 -4.77 21.42 -7.32
N ILE A 49 -4.37 20.15 -7.40
CA ILE A 49 -3.04 19.67 -6.95
C ILE A 49 -1.93 20.30 -7.77
N LEU A 50 -2.06 20.36 -9.10
CA LEU A 50 -1.05 20.96 -9.99
C LEU A 50 -0.87 22.47 -9.79
N ASN A 51 -1.88 23.15 -9.23
CA ASN A 51 -1.86 24.59 -8.99
C ASN A 51 -1.44 24.99 -7.57
N THR A 52 -1.33 24.05 -6.63
CA THR A 52 -0.84 24.37 -5.28
C THR A 52 0.70 24.45 -5.24
N LYS A 53 1.22 25.25 -4.31
CA LYS A 53 2.68 25.31 -4.01
C LYS A 53 3.13 24.22 -3.04
N THR A 54 2.18 23.62 -2.33
CA THR A 54 2.41 22.61 -1.29
C THR A 54 1.57 21.36 -1.58
N PRO A 55 1.97 20.57 -2.59
CA PRO A 55 1.24 19.36 -2.95
C PRO A 55 1.28 18.33 -1.81
N PRO A 56 0.27 17.47 -1.71
CA PRO A 56 0.32 16.32 -0.79
C PRO A 56 1.57 15.46 -1.04
N PRO A 57 2.17 14.87 0.00
CA PRO A 57 3.33 13.98 -0.17
C PRO A 57 2.98 12.73 -0.96
N ALA A 58 1.73 12.26 -0.88
CA ALA A 58 1.24 11.15 -1.68
C ALA A 58 -0.23 11.32 -2.08
N LEU A 59 -0.58 10.71 -3.22
CA LEU A 59 -1.94 10.66 -3.76
C LEU A 59 -2.41 9.21 -3.80
N MET A 60 -3.64 8.96 -3.35
CA MET A 60 -4.30 7.67 -3.52
C MET A 60 -5.30 7.76 -4.66
N ILE A 61 -5.12 6.91 -5.66
CA ILE A 61 -5.86 6.96 -6.92
C ILE A 61 -6.83 5.76 -6.98
N PRO A 62 -8.15 5.98 -6.87
CA PRO A 62 -9.14 4.93 -6.95
C PRO A 62 -9.50 4.57 -8.40
N LYS A 63 -10.05 3.37 -8.58
CA LYS A 63 -10.67 2.89 -9.82
C LYS A 63 -9.77 2.96 -11.06
N VAL A 64 -8.47 2.78 -10.84
CA VAL A 64 -7.50 2.75 -11.95
C VAL A 64 -7.78 1.54 -12.83
N LYS A 65 -7.79 1.75 -14.14
CA LYS A 65 -8.09 0.74 -15.15
C LYS A 65 -6.92 0.48 -16.09
N SER A 66 -5.95 1.38 -16.16
CA SER A 66 -4.82 1.23 -17.05
C SER A 66 -3.57 2.01 -16.62
N SER A 67 -2.41 1.58 -17.11
CA SER A 67 -1.12 2.24 -16.88
C SER A 67 -1.07 3.65 -17.46
N GLU A 68 -1.76 3.90 -18.58
CA GLU A 68 -1.77 5.20 -19.27
C GLU A 68 -2.32 6.32 -18.38
N GLU A 69 -3.30 6.02 -17.51
CA GLU A 69 -3.83 6.99 -16.55
C GLU A 69 -2.74 7.48 -15.59
N ILE A 70 -1.92 6.55 -15.13
CA ILE A 70 -0.85 6.83 -14.17
C ILE A 70 0.33 7.52 -14.85
N VAL A 71 0.70 7.09 -16.05
CA VAL A 71 1.76 7.73 -16.85
C VAL A 71 1.40 9.18 -17.16
N LEU A 72 0.12 9.46 -17.51
CA LEU A 72 -0.34 10.82 -17.72
C LEU A 72 -0.22 11.67 -16.45
N LEU A 73 -0.70 11.16 -15.31
CA LEU A 73 -0.60 11.86 -14.03
C LEU A 73 0.86 12.10 -13.63
N ASP A 74 1.73 11.11 -13.78
CA ASP A 74 3.18 11.24 -13.51
C ASP A 74 3.80 12.35 -14.35
N SER A 75 3.49 12.40 -15.65
CA SER A 75 3.98 13.44 -16.57
C SER A 75 3.56 14.84 -16.11
N LEU A 76 2.30 15.02 -15.72
CA LEU A 76 1.76 16.31 -15.23
C LEU A 76 2.43 16.73 -13.91
N LEU A 77 2.60 15.79 -12.96
CA LEU A 77 3.29 16.05 -11.69
C LEU A 77 4.76 16.40 -11.91
N THR A 78 5.41 15.74 -12.86
CA THR A 78 6.82 15.98 -13.23
C THR A 78 7.00 17.37 -13.87
N GLU A 79 6.11 17.78 -14.76
CA GLU A 79 6.11 19.14 -15.35
C GLU A 79 6.03 20.22 -14.27
N LYS A 80 5.20 20.00 -13.26
CA LYS A 80 5.06 20.90 -12.10
C LYS A 80 6.15 20.76 -11.04
N ARG A 81 7.06 19.81 -11.20
CA ARG A 81 8.11 19.46 -10.21
C ARG A 81 7.53 19.07 -8.84
N HIS A 82 6.34 18.48 -8.83
CA HIS A 82 5.70 17.97 -7.64
C HIS A 82 6.24 16.57 -7.32
N ASN A 83 6.75 16.38 -6.11
CA ASN A 83 7.29 15.10 -5.66
C ASN A 83 6.21 14.29 -4.89
N CYS A 84 5.05 14.08 -5.51
CA CYS A 84 4.00 13.23 -4.94
C CYS A 84 4.30 11.76 -5.24
N ARG A 85 4.16 10.90 -4.23
CA ARG A 85 4.09 9.44 -4.43
C ARG A 85 2.69 9.03 -4.84
N LEU A 86 2.55 7.85 -5.43
CA LEU A 86 1.27 7.34 -5.91
C LEU A 86 0.94 6.01 -5.22
N HIS A 87 -0.24 5.93 -4.64
CA HIS A 87 -0.83 4.74 -4.07
C HIS A 87 -2.05 4.37 -4.91
N ILE A 88 -2.02 3.21 -5.54
CA ILE A 88 -3.00 2.83 -6.55
C ILE A 88 -3.99 1.85 -5.95
N ILE A 89 -5.30 2.13 -6.02
CA ILE A 89 -6.34 1.18 -5.62
C ILE A 89 -6.73 0.35 -6.84
N ILE A 90 -6.52 -0.96 -6.75
CA ILE A 90 -6.98 -1.94 -7.72
C ILE A 90 -8.32 -2.49 -7.20
N GLU A 91 -9.39 -2.08 -7.85
CA GLU A 91 -10.77 -2.36 -7.42
C GLU A 91 -11.75 -2.52 -8.59
N THR A 92 -11.21 -2.53 -9.82
CA THR A 92 -11.97 -2.78 -11.03
C THR A 92 -11.46 -4.03 -11.73
N ASN A 93 -12.31 -4.70 -12.50
CA ASN A 93 -11.95 -5.90 -13.24
C ASN A 93 -10.84 -5.61 -14.27
N GLU A 94 -10.96 -4.49 -14.98
CA GLU A 94 -9.93 -4.03 -15.93
C GLU A 94 -8.60 -3.72 -15.24
N GLY A 95 -8.64 -3.04 -14.07
CA GLY A 95 -7.45 -2.73 -13.27
C GLY A 95 -6.78 -3.98 -12.73
N LEU A 96 -7.55 -4.99 -12.33
CA LEU A 96 -7.04 -6.27 -11.87
C LEU A 96 -6.30 -7.00 -13.01
N GLU A 97 -6.89 -7.02 -14.21
CA GLU A 97 -6.25 -7.64 -15.38
C GLU A 97 -4.91 -6.99 -15.71
N LYS A 98 -4.84 -5.66 -15.61
CA LYS A 98 -3.65 -4.86 -15.92
C LYS A 98 -2.79 -4.52 -14.70
N ALA A 99 -3.02 -5.14 -13.55
CA ALA A 99 -2.34 -4.79 -12.30
C ALA A 99 -0.81 -4.84 -12.41
N TYR A 100 -0.26 -5.79 -13.19
CA TYR A 100 1.17 -5.91 -13.43
C TYR A 100 1.72 -4.69 -14.19
N ASP A 101 1.08 -4.28 -15.27
CA ASP A 101 1.51 -3.13 -16.08
C ASP A 101 1.34 -1.83 -15.29
N ILE A 102 0.24 -1.71 -14.53
CA ILE A 102 0.01 -0.57 -13.65
C ILE A 102 1.11 -0.44 -12.60
N ALA A 103 1.46 -1.55 -11.92
CA ALA A 103 2.48 -1.54 -10.87
C ALA A 103 3.87 -1.08 -11.39
N ASN A 104 4.18 -1.38 -12.64
CA ASN A 104 5.50 -1.16 -13.24
C ASN A 104 5.61 0.11 -14.09
N CYS A 105 4.54 0.91 -14.23
CA CYS A 105 4.52 2.02 -15.20
C CYS A 105 5.13 3.34 -14.70
N SER A 106 5.37 3.50 -13.40
CA SER A 106 5.94 4.73 -12.83
C SER A 106 6.71 4.45 -11.54
N ASN A 107 7.88 5.08 -11.41
CA ASN A 107 8.70 5.04 -10.19
C ASN A 107 8.08 5.82 -9.01
N ARG A 108 6.97 6.52 -9.21
CA ARG A 108 6.23 7.21 -8.14
C ARG A 108 5.31 6.27 -7.37
N ILE A 109 5.04 5.08 -7.91
CA ILE A 109 4.14 4.11 -7.26
C ILE A 109 4.89 3.46 -6.11
N ASP A 110 4.38 3.62 -4.89
CA ASP A 110 4.93 3.01 -3.68
C ASP A 110 4.10 1.82 -3.19
N ALA A 111 2.80 1.78 -3.52
CA ALA A 111 1.92 0.71 -3.09
C ALA A 111 0.75 0.46 -4.02
N LEU A 112 0.31 -0.81 -4.10
CA LEU A 112 -0.99 -1.21 -4.58
C LEU A 112 -1.91 -1.49 -3.39
N PHE A 113 -3.11 -0.93 -3.42
CA PHE A 113 -4.17 -1.19 -2.46
C PHE A 113 -5.24 -2.09 -3.09
N PHE A 114 -5.70 -3.06 -2.33
CA PHE A 114 -6.83 -3.89 -2.75
C PHE A 114 -8.16 -3.25 -2.32
N GLY A 115 -9.01 -2.87 -3.28
CA GLY A 115 -10.36 -2.35 -3.04
C GLY A 115 -11.40 -3.46 -3.10
N GLY A 116 -11.44 -4.32 -2.08
CA GLY A 116 -12.22 -5.57 -2.11
C GLY A 116 -13.73 -5.39 -2.23
N VAL A 117 -14.29 -4.29 -1.72
CA VAL A 117 -15.73 -4.01 -1.80
C VAL A 117 -16.16 -3.77 -3.26
N ASP A 118 -15.52 -2.83 -3.94
CA ASP A 118 -15.78 -2.54 -5.35
C ASP A 118 -15.42 -3.75 -6.22
N MET A 119 -14.30 -4.44 -5.93
CA MET A 119 -13.90 -5.64 -6.65
C MET A 119 -14.94 -6.76 -6.54
N SER A 120 -15.54 -6.99 -5.37
CA SER A 120 -16.58 -8.01 -5.21
C SER A 120 -17.83 -7.71 -6.04
N ALA A 121 -18.19 -6.43 -6.14
CA ALA A 121 -19.28 -5.98 -6.99
C ALA A 121 -18.98 -6.17 -8.49
N GLU A 122 -17.76 -5.81 -8.93
CA GLU A 122 -17.27 -6.03 -10.30
C GLU A 122 -17.25 -7.52 -10.69
N LEU A 123 -16.78 -8.39 -9.79
CA LEU A 123 -16.71 -9.84 -9.99
C LEU A 123 -18.05 -10.54 -9.73
N ARG A 124 -19.06 -9.83 -9.22
CA ARG A 124 -20.39 -10.38 -8.84
C ARG A 124 -20.27 -11.54 -7.85
N CYS A 125 -19.38 -11.42 -6.88
CA CYS A 125 -19.14 -12.44 -5.85
C CYS A 125 -19.36 -11.87 -4.44
N GLU A 126 -19.38 -12.74 -3.45
CA GLU A 126 -19.42 -12.31 -2.05
C GLU A 126 -18.11 -11.59 -1.67
N ASN A 127 -18.22 -10.51 -0.86
CA ASN A 127 -17.07 -9.84 -0.27
C ASN A 127 -16.51 -10.66 0.90
N LYS A 128 -15.94 -11.83 0.56
CA LYS A 128 -15.32 -12.77 1.49
C LYS A 128 -13.92 -13.13 1.02
N TRP A 129 -13.17 -13.77 1.90
CA TRP A 129 -11.78 -14.13 1.64
C TRP A 129 -11.63 -15.04 0.40
N GLU A 130 -12.36 -16.16 0.38
CA GLU A 130 -12.21 -17.21 -0.64
C GLU A 130 -12.58 -16.72 -2.05
N PRO A 131 -13.73 -16.06 -2.29
CA PRO A 131 -14.09 -15.54 -3.60
C PRO A 131 -13.10 -14.49 -4.13
N LEU A 132 -12.47 -13.73 -3.23
CA LEU A 132 -11.53 -12.65 -3.58
C LEU A 132 -10.06 -13.07 -3.52
N LEU A 133 -9.74 -14.34 -3.25
CA LEU A 133 -8.36 -14.81 -3.11
C LEU A 133 -7.55 -14.65 -4.40
N TYR A 134 -8.16 -14.92 -5.56
CA TYR A 134 -7.50 -14.69 -6.85
C TYR A 134 -7.10 -13.23 -7.05
N ALA A 135 -8.01 -12.29 -6.77
CA ALA A 135 -7.75 -10.87 -6.92
C ALA A 135 -6.62 -10.42 -5.97
N ARG A 136 -6.66 -10.85 -4.69
CA ARG A 136 -5.58 -10.59 -3.74
C ARG A 136 -4.23 -11.13 -4.21
N SER A 137 -4.19 -12.37 -4.66
CA SER A 137 -2.96 -13.02 -5.13
C SER A 137 -2.37 -12.28 -6.33
N ARG A 138 -3.22 -11.82 -7.25
CA ARG A 138 -2.80 -11.09 -8.44
C ARG A 138 -2.21 -9.71 -8.10
N ILE A 139 -2.78 -9.01 -7.12
CA ILE A 139 -2.26 -7.73 -6.62
C ILE A 139 -0.91 -7.91 -5.94
N VAL A 140 -0.78 -8.92 -5.08
CA VAL A 140 0.51 -9.25 -4.44
C VAL A 140 1.57 -9.59 -5.49
N HIS A 141 1.23 -10.39 -6.50
CA HIS A 141 2.14 -10.71 -7.60
C HIS A 141 2.60 -9.45 -8.35
N ALA A 142 1.66 -8.54 -8.68
CA ALA A 142 1.97 -7.29 -9.38
C ALA A 142 2.87 -6.37 -8.53
N ALA A 143 2.51 -6.15 -7.26
CA ALA A 143 3.30 -5.33 -6.35
C ALA A 143 4.71 -5.90 -6.12
N SER A 144 4.83 -7.22 -5.95
CA SER A 144 6.12 -7.91 -5.83
C SER A 144 7.02 -7.72 -7.05
N SER A 145 6.45 -7.73 -8.25
CA SER A 145 7.23 -7.56 -9.50
C SER A 145 7.86 -6.16 -9.60
N ALA A 146 7.17 -5.15 -9.09
CA ALA A 146 7.63 -3.76 -9.07
C ALA A 146 8.47 -3.43 -7.83
N GLY A 147 8.54 -4.34 -6.85
CA GLY A 147 9.24 -4.11 -5.58
C GLY A 147 8.55 -3.10 -4.66
N ILE A 148 7.23 -2.92 -4.80
CA ILE A 148 6.39 -2.00 -4.03
C ILE A 148 5.52 -2.74 -3.01
N ASP A 149 4.91 -2.00 -2.08
CA ASP A 149 4.04 -2.55 -1.06
C ASP A 149 2.68 -3.00 -1.62
N ALA A 150 2.10 -4.05 -1.03
CA ALA A 150 0.70 -4.44 -1.23
C ALA A 150 -0.07 -4.26 0.07
N ILE A 151 -1.20 -3.54 0.01
CA ILE A 151 -2.04 -3.25 1.18
C ILE A 151 -3.42 -3.87 0.96
N ASP A 152 -3.84 -4.74 1.87
CA ASP A 152 -5.14 -5.42 1.79
C ASP A 152 -6.30 -4.47 2.16
N VAL A 153 -7.51 -4.84 1.72
CA VAL A 153 -8.76 -4.11 1.99
C VAL A 153 -9.05 -4.02 3.49
N PRO A 154 -9.68 -2.93 3.97
CA PRO A 154 -10.15 -2.84 5.36
C PRO A 154 -11.13 -3.95 5.73
N PHE A 155 -11.09 -4.37 6.99
CA PHE A 155 -12.11 -5.23 7.57
C PHE A 155 -13.30 -4.38 8.04
N LEU A 156 -14.51 -4.71 7.59
CA LEU A 156 -15.65 -3.82 7.73
C LEU A 156 -16.44 -4.02 9.06
N ASP A 157 -16.37 -5.21 9.65
CA ASP A 157 -17.03 -5.47 10.92
C ASP A 157 -16.20 -4.92 12.08
N LEU A 158 -16.67 -3.86 12.70
CA LEU A 158 -15.98 -3.20 13.81
C LEU A 158 -16.19 -3.93 15.16
N ASP A 159 -17.11 -4.86 15.21
CA ASP A 159 -17.46 -5.61 16.42
C ASP A 159 -16.82 -7.02 16.43
N ASP A 160 -16.08 -7.39 15.35
CA ASP A 160 -15.32 -8.64 15.24
C ASP A 160 -13.80 -8.40 15.12
N PRO A 161 -13.14 -8.03 16.22
CA PRO A 161 -11.69 -7.82 16.22
C PRO A 161 -10.89 -9.10 15.97
N GLU A 162 -11.41 -10.27 16.38
CA GLU A 162 -10.72 -11.54 16.14
C GLU A 162 -10.80 -11.95 14.67
N GLY A 163 -11.94 -11.83 14.03
CA GLY A 163 -12.08 -12.05 12.59
C GLY A 163 -11.17 -11.13 11.78
N MET A 164 -11.06 -9.86 12.18
CA MET A 164 -10.10 -8.93 11.58
C MET A 164 -8.65 -9.40 11.74
N LYS A 165 -8.25 -9.85 12.93
CA LYS A 165 -6.90 -10.36 13.21
C LYS A 165 -6.58 -11.58 12.35
N GLN A 166 -7.52 -12.52 12.25
CA GLN A 166 -7.37 -13.74 11.44
C GLN A 166 -7.24 -13.41 9.94
N GLU A 167 -8.05 -12.47 9.43
CA GLU A 167 -7.94 -12.03 8.04
C GLU A 167 -6.61 -11.30 7.79
N ALA A 168 -6.15 -10.46 8.71
CA ALA A 168 -4.85 -9.80 8.62
C ALA A 168 -3.68 -10.80 8.59
N ILE A 169 -3.75 -11.87 9.40
CA ILE A 169 -2.75 -12.97 9.39
C ILE A 169 -2.74 -13.67 8.02
N LYS A 170 -3.92 -13.99 7.48
CA LYS A 170 -4.04 -14.56 6.12
C LYS A 170 -3.45 -13.64 5.06
N ALA A 171 -3.76 -12.34 5.12
CA ALA A 171 -3.23 -11.35 4.18
C ALA A 171 -1.71 -11.24 4.26
N LYS A 172 -1.13 -11.18 5.47
CA LYS A 172 0.32 -11.22 5.67
C LYS A 172 0.94 -12.50 5.09
N GLY A 173 0.31 -13.66 5.35
CA GLY A 173 0.75 -14.95 4.81
C GLY A 173 0.70 -15.02 3.28
N LEU A 174 -0.22 -14.31 2.64
CA LEU A 174 -0.33 -14.21 1.18
C LEU A 174 0.73 -13.27 0.58
N GLY A 175 1.33 -12.37 1.37
CA GLY A 175 2.37 -11.44 0.93
C GLY A 175 2.00 -9.96 1.00
N PHE A 176 0.86 -9.61 1.57
CA PHE A 176 0.56 -8.21 1.88
C PHE A 176 1.49 -7.68 2.97
N SER A 177 1.91 -6.43 2.83
CA SER A 177 2.74 -5.72 3.79
C SER A 177 1.95 -4.90 4.81
N GLY A 178 0.65 -4.74 4.58
CA GLY A 178 -0.26 -4.01 5.45
C GLY A 178 -1.72 -4.31 5.11
N LYS A 179 -2.62 -3.74 5.92
CA LYS A 179 -4.06 -3.81 5.72
C LYS A 179 -4.70 -2.47 6.05
N GLY A 180 -5.65 -2.03 5.23
CA GLY A 180 -6.40 -0.81 5.48
C GLY A 180 -7.17 -0.86 6.80
N SER A 181 -7.36 0.30 7.43
CA SER A 181 -8.20 0.48 8.61
C SER A 181 -9.22 1.58 8.35
N ILE A 182 -10.45 1.36 8.79
CA ILE A 182 -11.54 2.36 8.73
C ILE A 182 -11.87 2.95 10.10
N HIS A 183 -11.25 2.44 11.17
CA HIS A 183 -11.48 2.92 12.52
C HIS A 183 -10.22 2.83 13.40
N PRO A 184 -9.92 3.82 14.25
CA PRO A 184 -8.73 3.82 15.11
C PRO A 184 -8.59 2.57 16.01
N LYS A 185 -9.68 1.96 16.45
CA LYS A 185 -9.65 0.71 17.24
C LYS A 185 -8.96 -0.46 16.54
N GLN A 186 -8.92 -0.46 15.21
CA GLN A 186 -8.29 -1.52 14.41
C GLN A 186 -6.76 -1.40 14.38
N ILE A 187 -6.22 -0.19 14.55
CA ILE A 187 -4.79 0.11 14.36
C ILE A 187 -3.88 -0.76 15.25
N PRO A 188 -4.13 -0.90 16.58
CA PRO A 188 -3.24 -1.69 17.44
C PRO A 188 -3.13 -3.15 16.98
N ILE A 189 -4.26 -3.76 16.59
CA ILE A 189 -4.31 -5.16 16.16
C ILE A 189 -3.56 -5.33 14.82
N LEU A 190 -3.76 -4.43 13.88
CA LEU A 190 -3.06 -4.47 12.59
C LEU A 190 -1.55 -4.26 12.78
N ASN A 191 -1.16 -3.34 13.63
CA ASN A 191 0.25 -3.14 13.96
C ASN A 191 0.86 -4.38 14.60
N GLU A 192 0.16 -5.05 15.53
CA GLU A 192 0.62 -6.32 16.11
C GLU A 192 0.87 -7.38 15.04
N VAL A 193 -0.04 -7.53 14.07
CA VAL A 193 0.08 -8.55 13.01
C VAL A 193 1.22 -8.22 12.05
N PHE A 194 1.32 -6.99 11.57
CA PHE A 194 2.28 -6.64 10.51
C PHE A 194 3.67 -6.25 11.01
N THR A 195 3.82 -5.92 12.30
CA THR A 195 5.14 -5.69 12.91
C THR A 195 5.87 -7.02 13.11
N PRO A 196 7.14 -7.15 12.69
CA PRO A 196 7.94 -8.33 13.02
C PRO A 196 8.19 -8.42 14.54
N SER A 197 8.01 -9.60 15.13
CA SER A 197 8.36 -9.81 16.52
C SER A 197 9.88 -9.75 16.74
N GLU A 198 10.30 -9.47 17.97
CA GLU A 198 11.73 -9.46 18.32
C GLU A 198 12.41 -10.79 17.98
N GLU A 199 11.73 -11.93 18.21
CA GLU A 199 12.23 -13.26 17.87
C GLU A 199 12.51 -13.39 16.36
N VAL A 200 11.59 -12.91 15.52
CA VAL A 200 11.73 -12.91 14.06
C VAL A 200 12.87 -12.01 13.62
N ILE A 201 13.03 -10.84 14.26
CA ILE A 201 14.12 -9.90 13.99
C ILE A 201 15.48 -10.52 14.36
N GLN A 202 15.61 -11.12 15.53
CA GLN A 202 16.86 -11.77 15.97
C GLN A 202 17.21 -12.96 15.08
N ARG A 203 16.23 -13.74 14.68
CA ARG A 203 16.44 -14.82 13.71
C ARG A 203 16.92 -14.29 12.36
N ALA A 204 16.32 -13.20 11.85
CA ALA A 204 16.76 -12.58 10.61
C ALA A 204 18.20 -12.08 10.71
N LYS A 205 18.59 -11.42 11.83
CA LYS A 205 19.97 -10.98 12.10
C LYS A 205 20.94 -12.16 12.10
N LYS A 206 20.58 -13.27 12.78
CA LYS A 206 21.42 -14.49 12.84
C LYS A 206 21.62 -15.09 11.45
N ILE A 207 20.55 -15.23 10.67
CA ILE A 207 20.60 -15.82 9.33
C ILE A 207 21.46 -14.97 8.40
N THR A 208 21.22 -13.65 8.33
CA THR A 208 21.98 -12.74 7.45
C THR A 208 23.46 -12.73 7.81
N SER A 209 23.81 -12.59 9.10
CA SER A 209 25.21 -12.56 9.53
C SER A 209 25.95 -13.89 9.29
N THR A 210 25.27 -15.03 9.43
CA THR A 210 25.86 -16.35 9.17
C THR A 210 26.08 -16.54 7.67
N PHE A 211 25.14 -16.14 6.85
CA PHE A 211 25.24 -16.25 5.39
C PHE A 211 26.38 -15.37 4.84
N GLU A 212 26.51 -14.12 5.32
CA GLU A 212 27.57 -13.20 4.90
C GLU A 212 28.98 -13.73 5.26
N LYS A 213 29.13 -14.41 6.40
CA LYS A 213 30.40 -15.01 6.84
C LYS A 213 30.79 -16.27 6.07
N ALA A 214 29.79 -16.98 5.54
CA ALA A 214 30.01 -18.31 4.94
C ALA A 214 30.67 -18.28 3.57
N ASN A 215 30.70 -17.13 2.87
CA ASN A 215 31.24 -16.95 1.52
C ASN A 215 30.74 -18.00 0.48
N THR A 216 29.57 -18.59 0.73
CA THR A 216 28.94 -19.63 -0.09
C THR A 216 27.54 -19.18 -0.52
N GLY A 217 27.04 -19.77 -1.62
CA GLY A 217 25.67 -19.46 -2.10
C GLY A 217 24.54 -20.08 -1.28
N LEU A 218 24.88 -20.92 -0.28
CA LEU A 218 23.92 -21.61 0.59
C LEU A 218 24.58 -21.94 1.94
N VAL A 219 23.78 -21.98 3.00
CA VAL A 219 24.20 -22.39 4.35
C VAL A 219 23.11 -23.22 5.00
N VAL A 220 23.48 -24.10 5.94
CA VAL A 220 22.51 -24.81 6.78
C VAL A 220 22.48 -24.16 8.15
N ILE A 221 21.32 -23.67 8.59
CA ILE A 221 21.12 -23.06 9.89
C ILE A 221 19.94 -23.75 10.56
N GLU A 222 20.16 -24.28 11.77
CA GLU A 222 19.12 -25.00 12.53
C GLU A 222 18.46 -26.13 11.73
N GLY A 223 19.25 -26.88 10.95
CA GLY A 223 18.79 -27.98 10.10
C GLY A 223 18.01 -27.56 8.85
N LYS A 224 17.92 -26.25 8.55
CA LYS A 224 17.24 -25.74 7.37
C LYS A 224 18.25 -25.17 6.37
N LEU A 225 18.04 -25.51 5.09
CA LEU A 225 18.82 -24.93 4.02
C LEU A 225 18.38 -23.47 3.80
N ILE A 226 19.33 -22.56 3.82
CA ILE A 226 19.15 -21.13 3.59
C ILE A 226 19.82 -20.76 2.27
N GLU A 227 19.02 -20.33 1.34
CA GLU A 227 19.42 -19.85 0.01
C GLU A 227 19.10 -18.38 -0.18
N LYS A 228 19.57 -17.79 -1.27
CA LYS A 228 19.34 -16.36 -1.59
C LYS A 228 17.86 -15.91 -1.49
N PRO A 229 16.82 -16.69 -1.89
CA PRO A 229 15.43 -16.28 -1.70
C PRO A 229 15.06 -16.05 -0.23
N VAL A 230 15.47 -16.97 0.65
CA VAL A 230 15.22 -16.84 2.11
C VAL A 230 15.96 -15.62 2.67
N LEU A 231 17.17 -15.36 2.19
CA LEU A 231 17.94 -14.19 2.61
C LEU A 231 17.27 -12.87 2.24
N ARG A 232 16.61 -12.77 1.06
CA ARG A 232 15.84 -11.58 0.68
C ARG A 232 14.71 -11.29 1.66
N GLU A 233 14.01 -12.32 2.13
CA GLU A 233 12.97 -12.18 3.15
C GLU A 233 13.56 -11.66 4.47
N MET A 234 14.70 -12.18 4.89
CA MET A 234 15.37 -11.72 6.11
C MET A 234 15.77 -10.25 6.02
N TYR A 235 16.33 -9.80 4.92
CA TYR A 235 16.64 -8.38 4.72
C TYR A 235 15.39 -7.50 4.72
N ARG A 236 14.27 -7.96 4.16
CA ARG A 236 12.99 -7.24 4.21
C ARG A 236 12.52 -7.07 5.66
N ILE A 237 12.56 -8.12 6.46
CA ILE A 237 12.22 -8.08 7.89
C ILE A 237 13.09 -7.05 8.62
N LEU A 238 14.40 -7.06 8.39
CA LEU A 238 15.32 -6.11 9.02
C LEU A 238 15.10 -4.67 8.57
N ALA A 239 14.74 -4.45 7.31
CA ALA A 239 14.40 -3.12 6.80
C ALA A 239 13.14 -2.56 7.46
N VAL A 240 12.10 -3.39 7.66
CA VAL A 240 10.89 -3.01 8.40
C VAL A 240 11.21 -2.68 9.86
N ALA A 241 11.97 -3.55 10.55
CA ALA A 241 12.38 -3.32 11.93
C ALA A 241 13.13 -1.99 12.09
N LYS A 242 14.08 -1.69 11.20
CA LYS A 242 14.83 -0.42 11.22
C LYS A 242 13.93 0.82 11.04
N LYS A 243 12.90 0.73 10.19
CA LYS A 243 11.93 1.83 10.02
C LYS A 243 11.14 2.07 11.30
N ILE A 244 10.71 1.00 11.98
CA ILE A 244 9.95 1.06 13.24
C ILE A 244 10.82 1.66 14.36
N GLU A 245 12.06 1.19 14.52
CA GLU A 245 13.01 1.75 15.49
C GLU A 245 13.20 3.26 15.28
N LYS A 246 13.36 3.70 14.04
CA LYS A 246 13.52 5.12 13.70
C LYS A 246 12.29 5.95 14.08
N ASN A 247 11.09 5.43 13.88
CA ASN A 247 9.84 6.13 14.20
C ASN A 247 9.54 6.14 15.71
N ASN A 248 10.04 5.18 16.49
CA ASN A 248 9.90 5.14 17.96
C ASN A 248 10.95 6.01 18.70
N LEU A 249 11.93 6.55 17.98
CA LEU A 249 12.97 7.44 18.54
C LEU A 249 12.62 8.94 18.35
N ILE A 250 11.47 9.25 17.76
CA ILE A 250 10.89 10.58 17.59
C ILE A 250 9.68 10.73 18.52
#